data_e7bdbc5039afb32535aa21063d793341
#
_entry.id   e7bdbc5039afb32535aa21063d793341
#
_cell.length_a   1.000
_cell.length_b   1.000
_cell.length_c   1.000
_cell.angle_alpha   90.00
_cell.angle_beta   90.00
_cell.angle_gamma   90.00
#
_symmetry.space_group_name_H-M   'P 1'
#
loop_
_entity.id
_entity.type
_entity.pdbx_description
1 polymer ?
#
loop_
_entity_poly.entity_id
_entity_poly.type
_entity_poly.pdbx_seq_one_letter_code
_entity_poly.pdbx_strand_id
1 'polypeptide(L)'
;MYQKKTRGMKPWIIMGCVIAAFVWLLYALGDILTPFIVAAVLAYVLNPLVEWLQKKRIKRGPASMMVMVFALLLLLSLMLIIVPMLINQFNNMVSRIPQIVDFTQNKLLPWLNNAAGDYMQIDQESVIAWLQSHTGELSNTLKAWVPTLMRQSGNVISGMSNLILLPLLLYYFLLDWKRWSYGISALVPRRFIDTYTRITSNMDEVLGEFLRGQLMVMLIMGLVYGVGLMLVGLDSGFAIGMIAGILVFIPYLGAFTGLLLATVAALLQFSTWNGLIMVWVVFAIGQFLESFIVTPKIVGDRIGLSPFWVIFSLMAFGQLMGFVGMLAGLPLAAVTLVLLREGVNAYFHSRFYKHK
;
A
#
# COMPACT_ATOMS: atom_id res chain seq x y z
N MET A 1 28.77 29.65 54.22
CA MET A 1 29.02 28.60 53.26
C MET A 1 27.75 28.48 52.39
N TYR A 2 27.71 29.13 51.21
CA TYR A 2 26.56 29.16 50.31
C TYR A 2 26.65 27.93 49.39
N GLN A 3 25.77 26.96 49.59
CA GLN A 3 25.61 25.86 48.60
C GLN A 3 24.95 26.43 47.35
N LYS A 4 25.71 26.52 46.28
CA LYS A 4 25.23 26.82 44.93
C LYS A 4 24.35 25.61 44.45
N LYS A 5 23.02 25.78 44.57
CA LYS A 5 22.04 24.84 44.02
C LYS A 5 22.20 24.86 42.51
N THR A 6 22.96 23.91 41.98
CA THR A 6 23.04 23.67 40.54
C THR A 6 21.62 23.41 40.06
N ARG A 7 21.09 24.35 39.27
CA ARG A 7 19.82 24.18 38.52
C ARG A 7 20.03 23.05 37.53
N GLY A 8 19.79 21.82 37.96
CA GLY A 8 19.72 20.70 37.05
C GLY A 8 18.71 21.05 35.94
N MET A 9 19.07 20.79 34.68
CA MET A 9 18.16 20.94 33.55
C MET A 9 16.84 20.28 33.91
N LYS A 10 15.74 21.03 33.73
CA LYS A 10 14.40 20.53 34.07
C LYS A 10 14.21 19.18 33.35
N PRO A 11 13.73 18.12 34.01
CA PRO A 11 13.59 16.78 33.43
C PRO A 11 12.85 16.77 32.10
N TRP A 12 11.97 17.74 31.85
CA TRP A 12 11.27 17.97 30.60
C TRP A 12 12.19 18.32 29.40
N ILE A 13 13.29 19.06 29.65
CA ILE A 13 14.27 19.42 28.61
C ILE A 13 15.06 18.18 28.21
N ILE A 14 15.49 17.37 29.21
CA ILE A 14 16.18 16.12 28.94
C ILE A 14 15.29 15.16 28.15
N MET A 15 14.02 15.03 28.56
CA MET A 15 13.05 14.19 27.85
C MET A 15 12.80 14.68 26.41
N GLY A 16 12.68 16.00 26.22
CA GLY A 16 12.56 16.60 24.87
C GLY A 16 13.78 16.32 23.99
N CYS A 17 14.99 16.47 24.54
CA CYS A 17 16.23 16.16 23.81
C CYS A 17 16.34 14.65 23.47
N VAL A 18 15.94 13.77 24.38
CA VAL A 18 15.94 12.31 24.12
C VAL A 18 14.95 11.95 23.02
N ILE A 19 13.73 12.52 23.06
CA ILE A 19 12.72 12.33 22.03
C ILE A 19 13.21 12.86 20.67
N ALA A 20 13.77 14.06 20.64
CA ALA A 20 14.30 14.67 19.43
C ALA A 20 15.46 13.85 18.84
N ALA A 21 16.40 13.39 19.69
CA ALA A 21 17.49 12.52 19.28
C ALA A 21 16.98 11.15 18.75
N PHE A 22 15.96 10.59 19.38
CA PHE A 22 15.34 9.34 18.92
C PHE A 22 14.62 9.51 17.59
N VAL A 23 13.86 10.59 17.38
CA VAL A 23 13.20 10.89 16.10
C VAL A 23 14.24 11.13 15.00
N TRP A 24 15.31 11.87 15.30
CA TRP A 24 16.40 12.07 14.37
C TRP A 24 17.10 10.76 13.99
N LEU A 25 17.33 9.88 14.97
CA LEU A 25 17.91 8.56 14.74
C LEU A 25 17.03 7.68 13.86
N LEU A 26 15.71 7.68 14.10
CA LEU A 26 14.74 6.96 13.26
C LEU A 26 14.75 7.49 11.82
N TYR A 27 14.85 8.80 11.66
CA TYR A 27 14.95 9.42 10.34
C TYR A 27 16.26 9.05 9.64
N ALA A 28 17.39 9.11 10.34
CA ALA A 28 18.70 8.76 9.80
C ALA A 28 18.84 7.27 9.44
N LEU A 29 18.09 6.40 10.13
CA LEU A 29 18.07 4.93 9.89
C LEU A 29 16.90 4.50 8.98
N GLY A 30 16.16 5.42 8.36
CA GLY A 30 14.94 5.14 7.60
C GLY A 30 15.09 4.02 6.58
N ASP A 31 16.15 4.04 5.78
CA ASP A 31 16.43 3.02 4.76
C ASP A 31 16.70 1.63 5.37
N ILE A 32 17.38 1.60 6.52
CA ILE A 32 17.68 0.37 7.24
C ILE A 32 16.43 -0.18 7.95
N LEU A 33 15.58 0.70 8.49
CA LEU A 33 14.36 0.32 9.21
C LEU A 33 13.27 -0.21 8.28
N THR A 34 13.27 0.21 7.03
CA THR A 34 12.26 -0.18 6.03
C THR A 34 12.05 -1.71 5.96
N PRO A 35 13.06 -2.57 5.72
CA PRO A 35 12.86 -4.02 5.69
C PRO A 35 12.41 -4.60 7.03
N PHE A 36 12.80 -3.99 8.16
CA PHE A 36 12.32 -4.43 9.49
C PHE A 36 10.83 -4.16 9.68
N ILE A 37 10.36 -2.99 9.27
CA ILE A 37 8.94 -2.62 9.37
C ILE A 37 8.10 -3.50 8.44
N VAL A 38 8.55 -3.71 7.20
CA VAL A 38 7.86 -4.63 6.26
C VAL A 38 7.79 -6.03 6.85
N ALA A 39 8.90 -6.56 7.35
CA ALA A 39 8.94 -7.89 7.94
C ALA A 39 8.05 -7.99 9.20
N ALA A 40 8.01 -6.95 10.05
CA ALA A 40 7.16 -6.90 11.23
C ALA A 40 5.67 -6.89 10.86
N VAL A 41 5.27 -6.07 9.86
CA VAL A 41 3.88 -6.03 9.36
C VAL A 41 3.48 -7.37 8.75
N LEU A 42 4.33 -7.96 7.90
CA LEU A 42 4.09 -9.28 7.32
C LEU A 42 4.02 -10.36 8.40
N ALA A 43 4.91 -10.33 9.40
CA ALA A 43 4.88 -11.27 10.51
C ALA A 43 3.59 -11.14 11.31
N TYR A 44 3.11 -9.91 11.55
CA TYR A 44 1.84 -9.67 12.22
C TYR A 44 0.65 -10.28 11.44
N VAL A 45 0.61 -10.06 10.12
CA VAL A 45 -0.43 -10.62 9.23
C VAL A 45 -0.39 -12.15 9.20
N LEU A 46 0.82 -12.73 9.19
CA LEU A 46 1.02 -14.17 9.05
C LEU A 46 1.02 -14.93 10.39
N ASN A 47 1.16 -14.23 11.53
CA ASN A 47 1.20 -14.87 12.86
C ASN A 47 -0.03 -15.76 13.15
N PRO A 48 -1.27 -15.40 12.77
CA PRO A 48 -2.43 -16.28 12.97
C PRO A 48 -2.28 -17.65 12.29
N LEU A 49 -1.60 -17.72 11.14
CA LEU A 49 -1.32 -18.99 10.45
C LEU A 49 -0.32 -19.83 11.26
N VAL A 50 0.70 -19.20 11.83
CA VAL A 50 1.65 -19.88 12.73
C VAL A 50 0.92 -20.40 13.97
N GLU A 51 0.03 -19.62 14.57
CA GLU A 51 -0.76 -20.05 15.73
C GLU A 51 -1.72 -21.18 15.39
N TRP A 52 -2.32 -21.16 14.20
CA TRP A 52 -3.15 -22.26 13.72
C TRP A 52 -2.35 -23.56 13.57
N LEU A 53 -1.11 -23.50 13.04
CA LEU A 53 -0.22 -24.65 12.96
C LEU A 53 0.20 -25.15 14.37
N GLN A 54 0.42 -24.23 15.31
CA GLN A 54 0.73 -24.58 16.71
C GLN A 54 -0.45 -25.32 17.38
N LYS A 55 -1.71 -24.94 17.07
CA LYS A 55 -2.90 -25.69 17.54
C LYS A 55 -2.90 -27.13 17.02
N LYS A 56 -2.27 -27.41 15.89
CA LYS A 56 -2.05 -28.76 15.34
C LYS A 56 -0.81 -29.47 15.93
N ARG A 57 -0.29 -29.01 17.07
CA ARG A 57 0.86 -29.56 17.80
C ARG A 57 2.22 -29.40 17.10
N ILE A 58 2.32 -28.52 16.10
CA ILE A 58 3.60 -28.21 15.48
C ILE A 58 4.34 -27.19 16.35
N LYS A 59 5.62 -27.40 16.65
CA LYS A 59 6.46 -26.45 17.40
C LYS A 59 6.58 -25.13 16.64
N ARG A 60 6.73 -23.99 17.36
CA ARG A 60 6.73 -22.64 16.77
C ARG A 60 7.79 -22.44 15.68
N GLY A 61 9.02 -22.95 15.87
CA GLY A 61 10.10 -22.84 14.88
C GLY A 61 9.73 -23.44 13.52
N PRO A 62 9.41 -24.75 13.44
CA PRO A 62 8.93 -25.36 12.20
C PRO A 62 7.67 -24.70 11.63
N ALA A 63 6.70 -24.29 12.47
CA ALA A 63 5.50 -23.61 12.03
C ALA A 63 5.82 -22.26 11.37
N SER A 64 6.70 -21.46 11.97
CA SER A 64 7.18 -20.19 11.39
C SER A 64 7.89 -20.38 10.06
N MET A 65 8.75 -21.42 9.98
CA MET A 65 9.44 -21.75 8.73
C MET A 65 8.45 -22.16 7.62
N MET A 66 7.46 -23.01 7.93
CA MET A 66 6.44 -23.42 6.95
C MET A 66 5.63 -22.24 6.44
N VAL A 67 5.18 -21.35 7.34
CA VAL A 67 4.41 -20.15 6.97
C VAL A 67 5.27 -19.18 6.15
N MET A 68 6.52 -18.97 6.53
CA MET A 68 7.46 -18.13 5.77
C MET A 68 7.68 -18.70 4.36
N VAL A 69 7.99 -20.00 4.24
CA VAL A 69 8.21 -20.64 2.94
C VAL A 69 6.94 -20.58 2.08
N PHE A 70 5.77 -20.84 2.68
CA PHE A 70 4.49 -20.71 1.98
C PHE A 70 4.25 -19.28 1.47
N ALA A 71 4.50 -18.27 2.31
CA ALA A 71 4.35 -16.86 1.90
C ALA A 71 5.32 -16.48 0.78
N LEU A 72 6.57 -16.95 0.84
CA LEU A 72 7.56 -16.72 -0.22
C LEU A 72 7.19 -17.43 -1.52
N LEU A 73 6.72 -18.68 -1.46
CA LEU A 73 6.26 -19.41 -2.65
C LEU A 73 5.03 -18.74 -3.25
N LEU A 74 4.09 -18.26 -2.43
CA LEU A 74 2.94 -17.51 -2.89
C LEU A 74 3.36 -16.22 -3.59
N LEU A 75 4.25 -15.44 -2.98
CA LEU A 75 4.78 -14.22 -3.57
C LEU A 75 5.52 -14.50 -4.87
N LEU A 76 6.37 -15.52 -4.89
CA LEU A 76 7.10 -15.92 -6.09
C LEU A 76 6.17 -16.37 -7.20
N SER A 77 5.14 -17.17 -6.90
CA SER A 77 4.15 -17.59 -7.89
C SER A 77 3.35 -16.43 -8.46
N LEU A 78 2.95 -15.48 -7.62
CA LEU A 78 2.31 -14.24 -8.07
C LEU A 78 3.24 -13.42 -8.97
N MET A 79 4.51 -13.28 -8.61
CA MET A 79 5.51 -12.57 -9.43
C MET A 79 5.72 -13.27 -10.77
N LEU A 80 5.83 -14.61 -10.79
CA LEU A 80 6.01 -15.39 -12.02
C LEU A 80 4.81 -15.31 -12.97
N ILE A 81 3.61 -15.07 -12.46
CA ILE A 81 2.39 -14.90 -13.27
C ILE A 81 2.23 -13.44 -13.69
N ILE A 82 2.31 -12.51 -12.74
CA ILE A 82 1.99 -11.10 -12.97
C ILE A 82 3.07 -10.41 -13.81
N VAL A 83 4.36 -10.64 -13.52
CA VAL A 83 5.45 -9.94 -14.21
C VAL A 83 5.51 -10.26 -15.71
N PRO A 84 5.51 -11.52 -16.16
CA PRO A 84 5.46 -11.82 -17.60
C PRO A 84 4.21 -11.27 -18.28
N MET A 85 3.07 -11.33 -17.59
CA MET A 85 1.81 -10.80 -18.10
C MET A 85 1.85 -9.28 -18.27
N LEU A 86 2.44 -8.55 -17.33
CA LEU A 86 2.70 -7.11 -17.45
C LEU A 86 3.66 -6.79 -18.59
N ILE A 87 4.75 -7.54 -18.73
CA ILE A 87 5.74 -7.34 -19.79
C ILE A 87 5.07 -7.58 -21.15
N ASN A 88 4.29 -8.66 -21.31
CA ASN A 88 3.57 -8.95 -22.52
C ASN A 88 2.54 -7.87 -22.86
N GLN A 89 1.77 -7.44 -21.85
CA GLN A 89 0.81 -6.35 -22.03
C GLN A 89 1.50 -5.06 -22.45
N PHE A 90 2.61 -4.74 -21.80
CA PHE A 90 3.41 -3.55 -22.13
C PHE A 90 3.96 -3.62 -23.56
N ASN A 91 4.51 -4.77 -23.98
CA ASN A 91 5.00 -4.96 -25.34
C ASN A 91 3.86 -4.84 -26.37
N ASN A 92 2.67 -5.40 -26.06
CA ASN A 92 1.48 -5.25 -26.88
C ASN A 92 1.03 -3.79 -26.99
N MET A 93 1.10 -3.02 -25.87
CA MET A 93 0.80 -1.59 -25.88
C MET A 93 1.75 -0.83 -26.82
N VAL A 94 3.06 -1.07 -26.68
CA VAL A 94 4.07 -0.40 -27.52
C VAL A 94 3.90 -0.73 -28.99
N SER A 95 3.62 -2.01 -29.33
CA SER A 95 3.41 -2.43 -30.73
C SER A 95 2.13 -1.86 -31.37
N ARG A 96 1.16 -1.48 -30.55
CA ARG A 96 -0.14 -0.91 -31.01
C ARG A 96 -0.21 0.61 -30.92
N ILE A 97 0.87 1.31 -30.57
CA ILE A 97 0.91 2.80 -30.59
C ILE A 97 0.41 3.38 -31.92
N PRO A 98 0.78 2.83 -33.11
CA PRO A 98 0.25 3.33 -34.37
C PRO A 98 -1.29 3.27 -34.47
N GLN A 99 -1.91 2.26 -33.86
CA GLN A 99 -3.38 2.12 -33.82
C GLN A 99 -4.05 3.16 -32.93
N ILE A 100 -3.36 3.59 -31.86
CA ILE A 100 -3.86 4.71 -31.01
C ILE A 100 -3.85 6.00 -31.81
N VAL A 101 -2.80 6.25 -32.57
CA VAL A 101 -2.71 7.43 -33.45
C VAL A 101 -3.85 7.41 -34.45
N ASP A 102 -4.08 6.27 -35.10
CA ASP A 102 -5.16 6.08 -36.08
C ASP A 102 -6.56 6.28 -35.44
N PHE A 103 -6.79 5.70 -34.26
CA PHE A 103 -8.04 5.90 -33.50
C PHE A 103 -8.25 7.37 -33.12
N THR A 104 -7.18 8.05 -32.69
CA THR A 104 -7.24 9.47 -32.31
C THR A 104 -7.55 10.32 -33.54
N GLN A 105 -6.92 10.06 -34.67
CA GLN A 105 -7.15 10.80 -35.93
C GLN A 105 -8.55 10.61 -36.48
N ASN A 106 -8.98 9.34 -36.59
CA ASN A 106 -10.18 8.99 -37.36
C ASN A 106 -11.46 8.94 -36.54
N LYS A 107 -11.36 8.89 -35.21
CA LYS A 107 -12.55 8.79 -34.34
C LYS A 107 -12.59 9.83 -33.21
N LEU A 108 -11.51 10.00 -32.45
CA LEU A 108 -11.52 10.86 -31.26
C LEU A 108 -11.58 12.35 -31.62
N LEU A 109 -10.70 12.81 -32.53
CA LEU A 109 -10.65 14.21 -32.93
C LEU A 109 -11.93 14.67 -33.65
N PRO A 110 -12.50 13.92 -34.64
CA PRO A 110 -13.77 14.28 -35.25
C PRO A 110 -14.91 14.33 -34.24
N TRP A 111 -14.94 13.38 -33.30
CA TRP A 111 -15.97 13.39 -32.25
C TRP A 111 -15.84 14.60 -31.32
N LEU A 112 -14.59 14.93 -30.87
CA LEU A 112 -14.33 16.11 -30.04
C LEU A 112 -14.73 17.41 -30.77
N ASN A 113 -14.38 17.57 -32.03
CA ASN A 113 -14.74 18.75 -32.82
C ASN A 113 -16.24 18.85 -33.03
N ASN A 114 -16.95 17.75 -33.24
CA ASN A 114 -18.40 17.73 -33.33
C ASN A 114 -19.08 18.02 -31.98
N ALA A 115 -18.53 17.56 -30.87
CA ALA A 115 -19.08 17.77 -29.53
C ALA A 115 -18.78 19.17 -28.97
N ALA A 116 -17.63 19.74 -29.30
CA ALA A 116 -17.19 21.05 -28.81
C ALA A 116 -17.80 22.23 -29.63
N GLY A 117 -18.36 21.95 -30.80
CA GLY A 117 -18.93 23.00 -31.69
C GLY A 117 -17.87 24.04 -32.10
N ASP A 118 -18.33 25.24 -32.49
CA ASP A 118 -17.44 26.35 -32.92
C ASP A 118 -16.57 26.96 -31.82
N TYR A 119 -16.74 26.54 -30.55
CA TYR A 119 -16.03 27.12 -29.40
C TYR A 119 -14.61 26.59 -29.21
N MET A 120 -14.26 25.43 -29.76
CA MET A 120 -12.96 24.80 -29.55
C MET A 120 -12.57 23.97 -30.79
N GLN A 121 -12.12 24.65 -31.83
CA GLN A 121 -11.52 23.94 -32.98
C GLN A 121 -10.14 23.44 -32.59
N ILE A 122 -10.05 22.15 -32.27
CA ILE A 122 -8.75 21.48 -32.04
C ILE A 122 -8.11 21.31 -33.41
N ASP A 123 -6.98 21.99 -33.65
CA ASP A 123 -6.22 21.83 -34.86
C ASP A 123 -5.71 20.39 -34.99
N GLN A 124 -6.39 19.63 -35.83
CA GLN A 124 -6.12 18.22 -36.06
C GLN A 124 -4.69 18.00 -36.57
N GLU A 125 -4.19 18.88 -37.42
CA GLU A 125 -2.85 18.74 -38.02
C GLU A 125 -1.76 18.89 -36.95
N SER A 126 -1.90 19.87 -36.05
CA SER A 126 -0.96 20.09 -34.95
C SER A 126 -0.94 18.94 -33.96
N VAL A 127 -2.11 18.39 -33.58
CA VAL A 127 -2.18 17.24 -32.66
C VAL A 127 -1.59 15.98 -33.31
N ILE A 128 -1.87 15.75 -34.58
CA ILE A 128 -1.35 14.61 -35.33
C ILE A 128 0.16 14.71 -35.50
N ALA A 129 0.67 15.87 -35.90
CA ALA A 129 2.11 16.14 -36.06
C ALA A 129 2.85 15.93 -34.72
N TRP A 130 2.25 16.41 -33.60
CA TRP A 130 2.80 16.20 -32.28
C TRP A 130 2.82 14.71 -31.89
N LEU A 131 1.72 13.99 -32.10
CA LEU A 131 1.64 12.56 -31.82
C LEU A 131 2.67 11.77 -32.65
N GLN A 132 2.76 12.05 -33.97
CA GLN A 132 3.69 11.36 -34.85
C GLN A 132 5.15 11.65 -34.52
N SER A 133 5.48 12.89 -34.16
CA SER A 133 6.85 13.28 -33.78
C SER A 133 7.28 12.63 -32.45
N HIS A 134 6.35 12.43 -31.51
CA HIS A 134 6.65 11.89 -30.20
C HIS A 134 6.39 10.37 -30.05
N THR A 135 5.78 9.71 -31.05
CA THR A 135 5.55 8.24 -31.00
C THR A 135 6.84 7.46 -30.89
N GLY A 136 7.91 7.89 -31.58
CA GLY A 136 9.24 7.28 -31.47
C GLY A 136 9.85 7.43 -30.08
N GLU A 137 9.75 8.63 -29.53
CA GLU A 137 10.24 8.94 -28.16
C GLU A 137 9.41 8.22 -27.11
N LEU A 138 8.07 8.23 -27.21
CA LEU A 138 7.18 7.48 -26.33
C LEU A 138 7.48 5.98 -26.37
N SER A 139 7.62 5.40 -27.55
CA SER A 139 7.99 3.99 -27.72
C SER A 139 9.35 3.69 -27.09
N ASN A 140 10.36 4.53 -27.32
CA ASN A 140 11.70 4.35 -26.78
C ASN A 140 11.74 4.57 -25.27
N THR A 141 11.04 5.59 -24.77
CA THR A 141 10.90 5.86 -23.33
C THR A 141 10.21 4.73 -22.62
N LEU A 142 9.10 4.24 -23.18
CA LEU A 142 8.37 3.10 -22.63
C LEU A 142 9.23 1.83 -22.68
N LYS A 143 9.93 1.54 -23.77
CA LYS A 143 10.87 0.40 -23.87
C LYS A 143 12.04 0.52 -22.89
N ALA A 144 12.48 1.72 -22.56
CA ALA A 144 13.54 1.99 -21.60
C ALA A 144 13.05 1.85 -20.13
N TRP A 145 11.76 2.00 -19.89
CA TRP A 145 11.21 1.89 -18.53
C TRP A 145 11.33 0.48 -17.95
N VAL A 146 11.04 -0.57 -18.73
CA VAL A 146 11.16 -1.96 -18.27
C VAL A 146 12.59 -2.30 -17.84
N PRO A 147 13.64 -2.08 -18.67
CA PRO A 147 15.03 -2.25 -18.22
C PRO A 147 15.43 -1.31 -17.09
N THR A 148 14.87 -0.09 -17.04
CA THR A 148 15.17 0.88 -15.99
C THR A 148 14.56 0.46 -14.65
N LEU A 149 13.32 -0.01 -14.63
CA LEU A 149 12.71 -0.63 -13.45
C LEU A 149 13.50 -1.87 -13.01
N MET A 150 13.94 -2.70 -13.97
CA MET A 150 14.82 -3.84 -13.69
C MET A 150 16.22 -3.42 -13.24
N ARG A 151 16.78 -2.32 -13.75
CA ARG A 151 18.09 -1.79 -13.37
C ARG A 151 18.07 -0.95 -12.10
N GLN A 152 17.00 -0.22 -11.81
CA GLN A 152 16.83 0.46 -10.50
C GLN A 152 16.57 -0.54 -9.37
N SER A 153 16.00 -1.70 -9.68
CA SER A 153 16.11 -2.88 -8.80
C SER A 153 17.55 -3.41 -8.71
N GLY A 154 18.43 -2.95 -9.59
CA GLY A 154 19.75 -3.47 -9.90
C GLY A 154 20.94 -2.75 -9.26
N ASN A 155 20.78 -2.10 -8.14
CA ASN A 155 21.84 -2.20 -7.15
C ASN A 155 21.75 -3.63 -6.60
N VAL A 156 22.28 -4.56 -7.42
CA VAL A 156 22.21 -6.02 -7.20
C VAL A 156 22.66 -6.38 -5.78
N ILE A 157 23.61 -5.66 -5.22
CA ILE A 157 24.12 -5.90 -3.85
C ILE A 157 23.07 -5.46 -2.81
N SER A 158 22.45 -4.29 -2.93
CA SER A 158 21.40 -3.87 -1.99
C SER A 158 20.08 -4.62 -2.22
N GLY A 159 19.76 -4.97 -3.45
CA GLY A 159 18.61 -5.81 -3.80
C GLY A 159 18.74 -7.24 -3.27
N MET A 160 19.90 -7.90 -3.44
CA MET A 160 20.17 -9.23 -2.88
C MET A 160 20.22 -9.21 -1.34
N SER A 161 20.79 -8.16 -0.76
CA SER A 161 20.79 -8.00 0.70
C SER A 161 19.35 -7.93 1.24
N ASN A 162 18.49 -7.12 0.64
CA ASN A 162 17.09 -7.01 1.04
C ASN A 162 16.29 -8.29 0.75
N LEU A 163 16.60 -9.00 -0.33
CA LEU A 163 15.93 -10.23 -0.75
C LEU A 163 16.23 -11.40 0.20
N ILE A 164 17.41 -11.42 0.84
CA ILE A 164 17.78 -12.38 1.88
C ILE A 164 17.36 -11.89 3.26
N LEU A 165 17.52 -10.59 3.53
CA LEU A 165 17.25 -9.99 4.83
C LEU A 165 15.76 -10.06 5.19
N LEU A 166 14.86 -9.76 4.23
CA LEU A 166 13.43 -9.72 4.50
C LEU A 166 12.86 -11.08 4.93
N PRO A 167 13.12 -12.22 4.24
CA PRO A 167 12.72 -13.54 4.72
C PRO A 167 13.34 -13.88 6.09
N LEU A 168 14.61 -13.56 6.29
CA LEU A 168 15.29 -13.81 7.55
C LEU A 168 14.62 -13.03 8.70
N LEU A 169 14.37 -11.75 8.50
CA LEU A 169 13.67 -10.91 9.47
C LEU A 169 12.24 -11.41 9.71
N LEU A 170 11.53 -11.76 8.66
CA LEU A 170 10.17 -12.32 8.75
C LEU A 170 10.17 -13.61 9.61
N TYR A 171 11.11 -14.51 9.37
CA TYR A 171 11.25 -15.74 10.18
C TYR A 171 11.48 -15.42 11.65
N TYR A 172 12.42 -14.52 11.97
CA TYR A 172 12.72 -14.15 13.36
C TYR A 172 11.55 -13.44 14.03
N PHE A 173 10.85 -12.53 13.33
CA PHE A 173 9.65 -11.90 13.87
C PHE A 173 8.55 -12.92 14.14
N LEU A 174 8.30 -13.88 13.23
CA LEU A 174 7.32 -14.95 13.45
C LEU A 174 7.73 -15.87 14.62
N LEU A 175 9.01 -16.23 14.69
CA LEU A 175 9.54 -17.12 15.71
C LEU A 175 9.43 -16.50 17.10
N ASP A 176 9.93 -15.29 17.25
CA ASP A 176 10.11 -14.64 18.55
C ASP A 176 8.96 -13.67 18.90
N TRP A 177 7.87 -13.64 18.14
CA TRP A 177 6.74 -12.72 18.34
C TRP A 177 6.26 -12.65 19.81
N LYS A 178 6.01 -13.82 20.41
CA LYS A 178 5.58 -13.89 21.82
C LYS A 178 6.67 -13.43 22.79
N ARG A 179 7.94 -13.71 22.48
CA ARG A 179 9.08 -13.31 23.31
C ARG A 179 9.25 -11.78 23.31
N TRP A 180 9.11 -11.14 22.14
CA TRP A 180 9.16 -9.69 22.02
C TRP A 180 7.99 -9.03 22.78
N SER A 181 6.77 -9.51 22.56
CA SER A 181 5.59 -9.00 23.26
C SER A 181 5.72 -9.13 24.78
N TYR A 182 6.15 -10.30 25.26
CA TYR A 182 6.40 -10.54 26.70
C TYR A 182 7.56 -9.71 27.24
N GLY A 183 8.66 -9.61 26.50
CA GLY A 183 9.83 -8.80 26.89
C GLY A 183 9.49 -7.33 27.09
N ILE A 184 8.70 -6.74 26.17
CA ILE A 184 8.24 -5.35 26.29
C ILE A 184 7.31 -5.20 27.51
N SER A 185 6.37 -6.11 27.71
CA SER A 185 5.45 -6.06 28.86
C SER A 185 6.19 -6.17 30.20
N ALA A 186 7.28 -6.96 30.26
CA ALA A 186 8.09 -7.10 31.46
C ALA A 186 8.86 -5.83 31.85
N LEU A 187 9.15 -4.93 30.90
CA LEU A 187 9.80 -3.64 31.15
C LEU A 187 8.82 -2.58 31.69
N VAL A 188 7.51 -2.82 31.58
CA VAL A 188 6.50 -1.87 32.04
C VAL A 188 6.39 -1.92 33.57
N PRO A 189 6.54 -0.76 34.27
CA PRO A 189 6.34 -0.72 35.71
C PRO A 189 4.95 -1.23 36.09
N ARG A 190 4.86 -1.99 37.18
CA ARG A 190 3.60 -2.60 37.66
C ARG A 190 2.44 -1.62 37.79
N ARG A 191 2.73 -0.34 38.11
CA ARG A 191 1.74 0.73 38.20
C ARG A 191 1.01 0.99 36.88
N PHE A 192 1.65 0.74 35.75
CA PHE A 192 1.12 1.05 34.41
C PHE A 192 0.73 -0.20 33.62
N ILE A 193 0.84 -1.39 34.22
CA ILE A 193 0.63 -2.65 33.49
C ILE A 193 -0.79 -2.77 32.93
N ASP A 194 -1.80 -2.36 33.69
CA ASP A 194 -3.20 -2.42 33.25
C ASP A 194 -3.46 -1.45 32.08
N THR A 195 -2.90 -0.26 32.14
CA THR A 195 -2.98 0.72 31.05
C THR A 195 -2.26 0.21 29.81
N TYR A 196 -1.05 -0.33 29.98
CA TYR A 196 -0.29 -0.93 28.89
C TYR A 196 -1.05 -2.08 28.23
N THR A 197 -1.58 -3.03 29.01
CA THR A 197 -2.33 -4.17 28.50
C THR A 197 -3.57 -3.72 27.73
N ARG A 198 -4.30 -2.73 28.25
CA ARG A 198 -5.47 -2.17 27.56
C ARG A 198 -5.08 -1.53 26.22
N ILE A 199 -4.03 -0.69 26.21
CA ILE A 199 -3.56 -0.02 24.98
C ILE A 199 -3.10 -1.05 23.94
N THR A 200 -2.28 -2.02 24.35
CA THR A 200 -1.78 -3.04 23.42
C THR A 200 -2.89 -3.95 22.90
N SER A 201 -3.88 -4.29 23.74
CA SER A 201 -5.05 -5.07 23.31
C SER A 201 -5.88 -4.30 22.28
N ASN A 202 -6.14 -3.01 22.53
CA ASN A 202 -6.86 -2.15 21.58
C ASN A 202 -6.11 -1.99 20.25
N MET A 203 -4.78 -1.85 20.31
CA MET A 203 -3.94 -1.80 19.11
C MET A 203 -4.02 -3.11 18.32
N ASP A 204 -3.89 -4.26 19.02
CA ASP A 204 -3.93 -5.58 18.41
C ASP A 204 -5.29 -5.84 17.73
N GLU A 205 -6.38 -5.46 18.39
CA GLU A 205 -7.71 -5.54 17.82
C GLU A 205 -7.85 -4.71 16.54
N VAL A 206 -7.54 -3.41 16.60
CA VAL A 206 -7.66 -2.49 15.46
C VAL A 206 -6.76 -2.89 14.29
N LEU A 207 -5.48 -3.22 14.57
CA LEU A 207 -4.53 -3.64 13.53
C LEU A 207 -4.92 -4.98 12.92
N GLY A 208 -5.28 -5.96 13.77
CA GLY A 208 -5.62 -7.30 13.32
C GLY A 208 -6.87 -7.31 12.45
N GLU A 209 -7.90 -6.56 12.84
CA GLU A 209 -9.13 -6.44 12.06
C GLU A 209 -8.90 -5.69 10.75
N PHE A 210 -8.14 -4.57 10.79
CA PHE A 210 -7.79 -3.82 9.59
C PHE A 210 -7.03 -4.66 8.58
N LEU A 211 -5.91 -5.29 8.99
CA LEU A 211 -5.06 -6.03 8.06
C LEU A 211 -5.77 -7.25 7.47
N ARG A 212 -6.53 -7.99 8.28
CA ARG A 212 -7.34 -9.11 7.77
C ARG A 212 -8.45 -8.63 6.84
N GLY A 213 -9.13 -7.54 7.23
CA GLY A 213 -10.16 -6.92 6.39
C GLY A 213 -9.58 -6.46 5.06
N GLN A 214 -8.45 -5.77 5.08
CA GLN A 214 -7.80 -5.25 3.87
C GLN A 214 -7.34 -6.36 2.91
N LEU A 215 -6.82 -7.48 3.43
CA LEU A 215 -6.49 -8.63 2.58
C LEU A 215 -7.73 -9.23 1.91
N MET A 216 -8.87 -9.29 2.63
CA MET A 216 -10.15 -9.74 2.04
C MET A 216 -10.64 -8.75 0.98
N VAL A 217 -10.55 -7.44 1.22
CA VAL A 217 -10.91 -6.41 0.23
C VAL A 217 -10.06 -6.56 -1.02
N MET A 218 -8.74 -6.70 -0.88
CA MET A 218 -7.82 -6.92 -2.01
C MET A 218 -8.21 -8.13 -2.85
N LEU A 219 -8.52 -9.25 -2.20
CA LEU A 219 -8.92 -10.48 -2.89
C LEU A 219 -10.23 -10.30 -3.64
N ILE A 220 -11.24 -9.77 -2.95
CA ILE A 220 -12.58 -9.56 -3.52
C ILE A 220 -12.51 -8.58 -4.68
N MET A 221 -11.84 -7.43 -4.51
CA MET A 221 -11.73 -6.43 -5.54
C MET A 221 -10.88 -6.90 -6.73
N GLY A 222 -9.82 -7.67 -6.46
CA GLY A 222 -9.05 -8.32 -7.52
C GLY A 222 -9.90 -9.26 -8.38
N LEU A 223 -10.76 -10.06 -7.74
CA LEU A 223 -11.70 -10.93 -8.45
C LEU A 223 -12.80 -10.14 -9.17
N VAL A 224 -13.38 -9.13 -8.54
CA VAL A 224 -14.43 -8.29 -9.16
C VAL A 224 -13.89 -7.59 -10.40
N TYR A 225 -12.76 -6.91 -10.30
CA TYR A 225 -12.14 -6.25 -11.45
C TYR A 225 -11.64 -7.27 -12.47
N GLY A 226 -10.96 -8.35 -12.04
CA GLY A 226 -10.39 -9.35 -12.92
C GLY A 226 -11.45 -10.09 -13.72
N VAL A 227 -12.48 -10.61 -13.07
CA VAL A 227 -13.60 -11.29 -13.73
C VAL A 227 -14.44 -10.31 -14.56
N GLY A 228 -14.72 -9.12 -14.02
CA GLY A 228 -15.47 -8.09 -14.75
C GLY A 228 -14.81 -7.70 -16.07
N LEU A 229 -13.51 -7.44 -16.07
CA LEU A 229 -12.75 -7.10 -17.28
C LEU A 229 -12.63 -8.30 -18.25
N MET A 230 -12.51 -9.53 -17.73
CA MET A 230 -12.51 -10.74 -18.53
C MET A 230 -13.86 -10.96 -19.22
N LEU A 231 -14.98 -10.69 -18.55
CA LEU A 231 -16.32 -10.80 -19.13
C LEU A 231 -16.57 -9.74 -20.22
N VAL A 232 -15.94 -8.59 -20.12
CA VAL A 232 -15.95 -7.57 -21.20
C VAL A 232 -15.12 -8.03 -22.41
N GLY A 233 -14.34 -9.09 -22.27
CA GLY A 233 -13.48 -9.63 -23.33
C GLY A 233 -12.13 -8.93 -23.44
N LEU A 234 -11.66 -8.27 -22.39
CA LEU A 234 -10.33 -7.68 -22.36
C LEU A 234 -9.30 -8.78 -22.11
N ASP A 235 -8.41 -9.06 -23.06
CA ASP A 235 -7.43 -10.16 -23.01
C ASP A 235 -6.55 -10.12 -21.74
N SER A 236 -6.13 -8.92 -21.35
CA SER A 236 -5.35 -8.67 -20.13
C SER A 236 -6.22 -8.39 -18.90
N GLY A 237 -7.54 -8.51 -19.01
CA GLY A 237 -8.48 -8.05 -18.00
C GLY A 237 -8.26 -8.68 -16.64
N PHE A 238 -8.02 -10.00 -16.59
CA PHE A 238 -7.78 -10.68 -15.32
C PHE A 238 -6.51 -10.20 -14.61
N ALA A 239 -5.41 -9.98 -15.37
CA ALA A 239 -4.17 -9.47 -14.79
C ALA A 239 -4.31 -8.07 -14.26
N ILE A 240 -4.88 -7.18 -15.07
CA ILE A 240 -5.11 -5.78 -14.67
C ILE A 240 -5.99 -5.74 -13.43
N GLY A 241 -7.05 -6.54 -13.39
CA GLY A 241 -7.94 -6.63 -12.23
C GLY A 241 -7.24 -7.14 -10.97
N MET A 242 -6.40 -8.18 -11.08
CA MET A 242 -5.61 -8.68 -9.96
C MET A 242 -4.60 -7.65 -9.46
N ILE A 243 -3.93 -6.92 -10.35
CA ILE A 243 -3.02 -5.83 -9.98
C ILE A 243 -3.79 -4.72 -9.29
N ALA A 244 -4.92 -4.29 -9.86
CA ALA A 244 -5.79 -3.30 -9.24
C ALA A 244 -6.20 -3.75 -7.83
N GLY A 245 -6.62 -4.99 -7.65
CA GLY A 245 -7.00 -5.56 -6.37
C GLY A 245 -5.86 -5.58 -5.35
N ILE A 246 -4.63 -5.90 -5.77
CA ILE A 246 -3.46 -5.83 -4.88
C ILE A 246 -3.18 -4.38 -4.47
N LEU A 247 -3.27 -3.43 -5.41
CA LEU A 247 -3.03 -2.02 -5.16
C LEU A 247 -4.15 -1.33 -4.36
N VAL A 248 -5.33 -1.94 -4.22
CA VAL A 248 -6.40 -1.47 -3.31
C VAL A 248 -5.94 -1.44 -1.86
N PHE A 249 -4.85 -2.12 -1.51
CA PHE A 249 -4.23 -1.96 -0.20
C PHE A 249 -3.98 -0.48 0.15
N ILE A 250 -3.60 0.32 -0.84
CA ILE A 250 -3.51 1.78 -0.72
C ILE A 250 -4.81 2.37 -1.30
N PRO A 251 -5.64 3.06 -0.50
CA PRO A 251 -6.90 3.65 -0.96
C PRO A 251 -6.73 4.46 -2.24
N TYR A 252 -7.67 4.33 -3.15
CA TYR A 252 -7.74 4.98 -4.46
C TYR A 252 -6.67 4.53 -5.47
N LEU A 253 -5.50 4.06 -5.03
CA LEU A 253 -4.40 3.71 -5.92
C LEU A 253 -4.76 2.53 -6.82
N GLY A 254 -5.43 1.51 -6.26
CA GLY A 254 -5.85 0.32 -7.01
C GLY A 254 -6.83 0.65 -8.13
N ALA A 255 -7.92 1.35 -7.80
CA ALA A 255 -8.92 1.73 -8.77
C ALA A 255 -8.37 2.66 -9.86
N PHE A 256 -7.59 3.68 -9.47
CA PHE A 256 -7.00 4.63 -10.41
C PHE A 256 -6.01 3.94 -11.37
N THR A 257 -5.07 3.17 -10.84
CA THR A 257 -4.07 2.48 -11.65
C THR A 257 -4.72 1.41 -12.53
N GLY A 258 -5.67 0.65 -11.97
CA GLY A 258 -6.41 -0.35 -12.72
C GLY A 258 -7.24 0.26 -13.85
N LEU A 259 -7.98 1.34 -13.59
CA LEU A 259 -8.75 2.07 -14.60
C LEU A 259 -7.85 2.58 -15.72
N LEU A 260 -6.71 3.19 -15.36
CA LEU A 260 -5.75 3.70 -16.34
C LEU A 260 -5.22 2.58 -17.24
N LEU A 261 -4.72 1.48 -16.64
CA LEU A 261 -4.19 0.34 -17.38
C LEU A 261 -5.26 -0.32 -18.25
N ALA A 262 -6.47 -0.52 -17.72
CA ALA A 262 -7.57 -1.13 -18.44
C ALA A 262 -8.09 -0.22 -19.58
N THR A 263 -8.12 1.11 -19.37
CA THR A 263 -8.48 2.08 -20.41
C THR A 263 -7.51 2.02 -21.58
N VAL A 264 -6.21 2.03 -21.30
CA VAL A 264 -5.18 1.94 -22.33
C VAL A 264 -5.27 0.58 -23.06
N ALA A 265 -5.42 -0.52 -22.33
CA ALA A 265 -5.58 -1.84 -22.92
C ALA A 265 -6.84 -1.95 -23.80
N ALA A 266 -7.95 -1.37 -23.37
CA ALA A 266 -9.20 -1.35 -24.12
C ALA A 266 -9.10 -0.52 -25.41
N LEU A 267 -8.47 0.64 -25.38
CA LEU A 267 -8.21 1.47 -26.56
C LEU A 267 -7.39 0.70 -27.60
N LEU A 268 -6.40 -0.05 -27.14
CA LEU A 268 -5.54 -0.84 -28.01
C LEU A 268 -6.22 -2.09 -28.59
N GLN A 269 -7.08 -2.73 -27.80
CA GLN A 269 -7.71 -3.99 -28.20
C GLN A 269 -8.98 -3.79 -29.02
N PHE A 270 -9.88 -2.93 -28.54
CA PHE A 270 -11.22 -2.81 -29.13
C PHE A 270 -11.30 -1.78 -30.24
N SER A 271 -10.48 -0.73 -30.20
CA SER A 271 -10.54 0.41 -31.15
C SER A 271 -11.95 0.97 -31.34
N THR A 272 -12.83 0.77 -30.35
CA THR A 272 -14.25 1.15 -30.35
C THR A 272 -14.67 1.78 -29.03
N TRP A 273 -15.61 2.72 -29.08
CA TRP A 273 -16.17 3.34 -27.87
C TRP A 273 -16.87 2.35 -26.94
N ASN A 274 -17.55 1.34 -27.51
CA ASN A 274 -18.29 0.37 -26.72
C ASN A 274 -17.38 -0.41 -25.77
N GLY A 275 -16.21 -0.88 -26.22
CA GLY A 275 -15.26 -1.60 -25.40
C GLY A 275 -14.72 -0.72 -24.26
N LEU A 276 -14.44 0.54 -24.56
CA LEU A 276 -13.97 1.52 -23.56
C LEU A 276 -15.03 1.78 -22.49
N ILE A 277 -16.27 2.03 -22.91
CA ILE A 277 -17.40 2.28 -21.98
C ILE A 277 -17.63 1.06 -21.09
N MET A 278 -17.60 -0.16 -21.64
CA MET A 278 -17.76 -1.39 -20.85
C MET A 278 -16.67 -1.53 -19.76
N VAL A 279 -15.42 -1.21 -20.07
CA VAL A 279 -14.33 -1.19 -19.09
C VAL A 279 -14.59 -0.17 -17.98
N TRP A 280 -15.02 1.03 -18.34
CA TRP A 280 -15.35 2.06 -17.35
C TRP A 280 -16.55 1.68 -16.47
N VAL A 281 -17.54 1.01 -17.03
CA VAL A 281 -18.69 0.47 -16.28
C VAL A 281 -18.21 -0.57 -15.25
N VAL A 282 -17.29 -1.46 -15.61
CA VAL A 282 -16.71 -2.43 -14.66
C VAL A 282 -16.06 -1.72 -13.48
N PHE A 283 -15.25 -0.68 -13.75
CA PHE A 283 -14.61 0.07 -12.66
C PHE A 283 -15.61 0.88 -11.85
N ALA A 284 -16.64 1.47 -12.47
CA ALA A 284 -17.71 2.19 -11.76
C ALA A 284 -18.48 1.25 -10.82
N ILE A 285 -18.88 0.06 -11.31
CA ILE A 285 -19.52 -0.97 -10.49
C ILE A 285 -18.58 -1.44 -9.36
N GLY A 286 -17.33 -1.74 -9.69
CA GLY A 286 -16.34 -2.15 -8.69
C GLY A 286 -16.13 -1.09 -7.62
N GLN A 287 -15.98 0.18 -8.01
CA GLN A 287 -15.82 1.29 -7.06
C GLN A 287 -17.08 1.49 -6.19
N PHE A 288 -18.26 1.31 -6.77
CA PHE A 288 -19.51 1.32 -6.01
C PHE A 288 -19.54 0.18 -4.98
N LEU A 289 -19.22 -1.04 -5.41
CA LEU A 289 -19.17 -2.22 -4.53
C LEU A 289 -18.14 -2.02 -3.42
N GLU A 290 -16.94 -1.52 -3.74
CA GLU A 290 -15.89 -1.23 -2.77
C GLU A 290 -16.35 -0.25 -1.71
N SER A 291 -16.88 0.92 -2.15
CA SER A 291 -17.21 2.04 -1.25
C SER A 291 -18.44 1.78 -0.39
N PHE A 292 -19.47 1.12 -0.93
CA PHE A 292 -20.76 0.97 -0.26
C PHE A 292 -21.00 -0.41 0.34
N ILE A 293 -20.29 -1.45 -0.09
CA ILE A 293 -20.55 -2.82 0.35
C ILE A 293 -19.32 -3.47 0.97
N VAL A 294 -18.20 -3.52 0.20
CA VAL A 294 -17.04 -4.33 0.60
C VAL A 294 -16.32 -3.68 1.77
N THR A 295 -15.91 -2.43 1.64
CA THR A 295 -15.18 -1.71 2.69
C THR A 295 -16.02 -1.55 3.97
N PRO A 296 -17.29 -1.09 3.94
CA PRO A 296 -18.11 -0.98 5.16
C PRO A 296 -18.37 -2.30 5.87
N LYS A 297 -18.57 -3.39 5.13
CA LYS A 297 -18.84 -4.70 5.73
C LYS A 297 -17.60 -5.40 6.28
N ILE A 298 -16.44 -5.21 5.64
CA ILE A 298 -15.22 -5.96 5.95
C ILE A 298 -14.29 -5.18 6.86
N VAL A 299 -14.02 -3.93 6.53
CA VAL A 299 -13.14 -3.05 7.32
C VAL A 299 -13.94 -2.25 8.35
N GLY A 300 -15.13 -1.76 7.96
CA GLY A 300 -16.03 -0.99 8.82
C GLY A 300 -15.42 0.33 9.31
N ASP A 301 -16.11 0.97 10.26
CA ASP A 301 -15.65 2.22 10.91
C ASP A 301 -14.64 1.97 12.05
N ARG A 302 -14.06 0.76 12.12
CA ARG A 302 -13.30 0.30 13.29
C ARG A 302 -11.99 1.04 13.51
N ILE A 303 -11.37 1.53 12.43
CA ILE A 303 -10.16 2.36 12.55
C ILE A 303 -10.50 3.74 13.14
N GLY A 304 -11.72 4.23 12.88
CA GLY A 304 -12.18 5.54 13.35
C GLY A 304 -11.38 6.73 12.79
N LEU A 305 -10.75 6.55 11.63
CA LEU A 305 -10.07 7.61 10.88
C LEU A 305 -11.03 8.20 9.85
N SER A 306 -11.18 9.53 9.85
CA SER A 306 -11.89 10.20 8.76
C SER A 306 -11.08 10.12 7.46
N PRO A 307 -11.71 10.26 6.27
CA PRO A 307 -11.02 10.25 4.98
C PRO A 307 -9.84 11.24 4.89
N PHE A 308 -9.97 12.39 5.55
CA PHE A 308 -8.89 13.37 5.65
C PHE A 308 -7.64 12.76 6.32
N TRP A 309 -7.80 12.09 7.47
CA TRP A 309 -6.68 11.48 8.20
C TRP A 309 -6.08 10.29 7.46
N VAL A 310 -6.88 9.59 6.66
CA VAL A 310 -6.38 8.52 5.77
C VAL A 310 -5.42 9.11 4.73
N ILE A 311 -5.85 10.15 4.00
CA ILE A 311 -5.01 10.80 2.98
C ILE A 311 -3.77 11.43 3.63
N PHE A 312 -3.95 12.14 4.74
CA PHE A 312 -2.84 12.76 5.48
C PHE A 312 -1.79 11.72 5.90
N SER A 313 -2.24 10.57 6.43
CA SER A 313 -1.33 9.50 6.87
C SER A 313 -0.54 8.91 5.71
N LEU A 314 -1.21 8.64 4.59
CA LEU A 314 -0.57 8.12 3.39
C LEU A 314 0.50 9.10 2.87
N MET A 315 0.19 10.40 2.83
CA MET A 315 1.14 11.42 2.41
C MET A 315 2.30 11.58 3.40
N ALA A 316 2.00 11.64 4.70
CA ALA A 316 3.01 11.83 5.75
C ALA A 316 3.99 10.65 5.82
N PHE A 317 3.47 9.42 5.91
CA PHE A 317 4.32 8.23 5.95
C PHE A 317 4.96 7.93 4.59
N GLY A 318 4.26 8.25 3.48
CA GLY A 318 4.82 8.18 2.14
C GLY A 318 6.03 9.10 1.95
N GLN A 319 5.98 10.33 2.49
CA GLN A 319 7.10 11.27 2.46
C GLN A 319 8.28 10.80 3.33
N LEU A 320 8.00 10.16 4.46
CA LEU A 320 9.04 9.69 5.40
C LEU A 320 9.75 8.41 4.91
N MET A 321 9.02 7.49 4.31
CA MET A 321 9.50 6.12 4.04
C MET A 321 9.17 5.64 2.61
N GLY A 322 8.79 6.55 1.70
CA GLY A 322 8.45 6.22 0.32
C GLY A 322 7.24 5.27 0.21
N PHE A 323 7.29 4.39 -0.78
CA PHE A 323 6.20 3.44 -1.04
C PHE A 323 5.87 2.53 0.16
N VAL A 324 6.89 2.10 0.90
CA VAL A 324 6.71 1.29 2.11
C VAL A 324 5.99 2.08 3.21
N GLY A 325 6.29 3.38 3.33
CA GLY A 325 5.56 4.29 4.21
C GLY A 325 4.09 4.41 3.84
N MET A 326 3.74 4.45 2.57
CA MET A 326 2.34 4.41 2.13
C MET A 326 1.66 3.09 2.52
N LEU A 327 2.32 1.95 2.34
CA LEU A 327 1.79 0.65 2.76
C LEU A 327 1.58 0.56 4.29
N ALA A 328 2.57 1.01 5.07
CA ALA A 328 2.49 1.01 6.52
C ALA A 328 1.65 2.18 7.10
N GLY A 329 1.31 3.17 6.27
CA GLY A 329 0.72 4.43 6.69
C GLY A 329 -0.59 4.28 7.46
N LEU A 330 -1.52 3.49 6.97
CA LEU A 330 -2.79 3.25 7.65
C LEU A 330 -2.64 2.45 8.95
N PRO A 331 -1.90 1.33 8.99
CA PRO A 331 -1.57 0.65 10.25
C PRO A 331 -0.92 1.58 11.28
N LEU A 332 0.07 2.37 10.88
CA LEU A 332 0.76 3.30 11.77
C LEU A 332 -0.16 4.44 12.25
N ALA A 333 -1.03 4.93 11.36
CA ALA A 333 -2.04 5.93 11.73
C ALA A 333 -3.05 5.38 12.73
N ALA A 334 -3.48 4.13 12.57
CA ALA A 334 -4.39 3.45 13.49
C ALA A 334 -3.76 3.33 14.89
N VAL A 335 -2.50 2.90 14.97
CA VAL A 335 -1.74 2.86 16.23
C VAL A 335 -1.63 4.25 16.84
N THR A 336 -1.25 5.24 16.03
CA THR A 336 -1.12 6.64 16.50
C THR A 336 -2.44 7.16 17.06
N LEU A 337 -3.57 6.86 16.41
CA LEU A 337 -4.90 7.25 16.87
C LEU A 337 -5.25 6.63 18.22
N VAL A 338 -4.96 5.33 18.41
CA VAL A 338 -5.19 4.64 19.71
C VAL A 338 -4.37 5.32 20.80
N LEU A 339 -3.09 5.59 20.53
CA LEU A 339 -2.21 6.29 21.49
C LEU A 339 -2.72 7.72 21.82
N LEU A 340 -3.14 8.47 20.80
CA LEU A 340 -3.68 9.81 21.00
C LEU A 340 -4.97 9.79 21.82
N ARG A 341 -5.90 8.87 21.54
CA ARG A 341 -7.14 8.71 22.31
C ARG A 341 -6.86 8.41 23.77
N GLU A 342 -5.94 7.49 24.04
CA GLU A 342 -5.53 7.17 25.43
C GLU A 342 -4.82 8.35 26.10
N GLY A 343 -3.96 9.07 25.38
CA GLY A 343 -3.31 10.28 25.88
C GLY A 343 -4.31 11.39 26.24
N VAL A 344 -5.29 11.63 25.37
CA VAL A 344 -6.37 12.61 25.61
C VAL A 344 -7.23 12.18 26.80
N ASN A 345 -7.59 10.89 26.89
CA ASN A 345 -8.34 10.36 28.03
C ASN A 345 -7.56 10.54 29.34
N ALA A 346 -6.26 10.22 29.34
CA ALA A 346 -5.40 10.42 30.48
C ALA A 346 -5.29 11.91 30.90
N TYR A 347 -5.23 12.81 29.90
CA TYR A 347 -5.22 14.25 30.13
C TYR A 347 -6.53 14.71 30.80
N PHE A 348 -7.70 14.33 30.29
CA PHE A 348 -8.99 14.72 30.88
C PHE A 348 -9.20 14.17 32.30
N HIS A 349 -8.56 13.05 32.65
CA HIS A 349 -8.59 12.51 34.02
C HIS A 349 -7.45 13.04 34.90
N SER A 350 -6.54 13.83 34.36
CA SER A 350 -5.42 14.40 35.12
C SER A 350 -5.85 15.50 36.06
N ARG A 351 -5.04 15.70 37.12
CA ARG A 351 -5.22 16.83 38.03
C ARG A 351 -5.08 18.19 37.34
N PHE A 352 -4.29 18.26 36.25
CA PHE A 352 -4.10 19.48 35.48
C PHE A 352 -5.39 19.98 34.82
N TYR A 353 -6.20 19.06 34.30
CA TYR A 353 -7.47 19.41 33.64
C TYR A 353 -8.59 19.66 34.66
N LYS A 354 -8.60 18.92 35.79
CA LYS A 354 -9.65 19.01 36.84
C LYS A 354 -9.41 20.09 37.86
N HIS A 355 -8.24 20.76 37.83
CA HIS A 355 -7.99 21.91 38.70
C HIS A 355 -8.72 23.14 38.17
N LYS A 356 -9.90 23.39 38.77
CA LYS A 356 -10.43 24.73 38.95
C LYS A 356 -9.91 25.27 40.26
#